data_96380e63252b346dfcb6fb04cb58f31d
#
_entry.id   96380e63252b346dfcb6fb04cb58f31d
#
_cell.length_a   1.000
_cell.length_b   1.000
_cell.length_c   1.000
_cell.angle_alpha   90.00
_cell.angle_beta   90.00
_cell.angle_gamma   90.00
#
_symmetry.space_group_name_H-M   'P 1'
#
loop_
_entity.id
_entity.type
_entity.pdbx_description
1 polymer ?
#
loop_
_entity_poly.entity_id
_entity_poly.type
_entity_poly.pdbx_seq_one_letter_code
_entity_poly.pdbx_strand_id
1 'polypeptide(L)'
;MNKPFFRKAAFSAALLALFFMLPPDASSQATKPSAKDKCPVCGMFVAEYPAFLAEIAYKDGFRAYFDGPKDMFRYYFEPDKYHPGRKTADIAAVYVTDYYSLEMIDGKQVFYVSGSDVMGPMGNELIPVSREPQARTFMEDHKGKALLRFNEVTLEIVNSLD
;
A
#
# COMPACT_ATOMS: atom_id res chain seq x y z
N MET A 1 62.21 54.88 -15.12
CA MET A 1 62.18 53.42 -14.94
C MET A 1 60.89 53.07 -14.18
N ASN A 2 59.78 52.90 -14.88
CA ASN A 2 58.44 52.65 -14.30
C ASN A 2 58.02 51.22 -14.60
N LYS A 3 57.78 50.42 -13.55
CA LYS A 3 57.20 49.06 -13.68
C LYS A 3 55.70 49.17 -13.65
N PRO A 4 54.94 48.49 -14.54
CA PRO A 4 53.49 48.43 -14.45
C PRO A 4 53.08 47.36 -13.49
N PHE A 5 52.13 47.71 -12.62
CA PHE A 5 51.46 46.86 -11.64
C PHE A 5 50.34 46.09 -12.34
N PHE A 6 50.45 44.74 -12.48
CA PHE A 6 49.40 43.87 -12.96
C PHE A 6 48.43 43.53 -11.83
N ARG A 7 47.23 44.12 -11.86
CA ARG A 7 46.08 43.71 -10.99
C ARG A 7 45.46 42.47 -11.56
N LYS A 8 45.64 41.34 -10.86
CA LYS A 8 44.88 40.10 -11.15
C LYS A 8 43.46 40.27 -10.61
N ALA A 9 42.46 40.33 -11.50
CA ALA A 9 41.06 40.25 -11.17
C ALA A 9 40.71 38.79 -10.91
N ALA A 10 40.36 38.44 -9.66
CA ALA A 10 39.81 37.12 -9.30
C ALA A 10 38.31 37.11 -9.62
N PHE A 11 37.92 36.37 -10.65
CA PHE A 11 36.52 36.04 -10.93
C PHE A 11 36.09 34.92 -9.98
N SER A 12 35.36 35.29 -8.92
CA SER A 12 34.66 34.33 -8.05
C SER A 12 33.35 33.91 -8.73
N ALA A 13 33.35 32.74 -9.35
CA ALA A 13 32.14 32.11 -9.85
C ALA A 13 31.38 31.47 -8.66
N ALA A 14 30.39 32.17 -8.15
CA ALA A 14 29.44 31.61 -7.18
C ALA A 14 28.45 30.69 -7.91
N LEU A 15 28.71 29.38 -7.85
CA LEU A 15 27.80 28.35 -8.34
C LEU A 15 26.64 28.20 -7.33
N LEU A 16 25.49 28.87 -7.61
CA LEU A 16 24.26 28.71 -6.85
C LEU A 16 23.68 27.35 -7.20
N ALA A 17 23.93 26.32 -6.36
CA ALA A 17 23.24 25.04 -6.44
C ALA A 17 21.80 25.22 -5.95
N LEU A 18 20.88 25.38 -6.89
CA LEU A 18 19.44 25.35 -6.63
C LEU A 18 19.05 23.91 -6.28
N PHE A 19 19.05 23.59 -4.99
CA PHE A 19 18.54 22.32 -4.48
C PHE A 19 17.01 22.37 -4.62
N PHE A 20 16.49 21.76 -5.70
CA PHE A 20 15.06 21.54 -5.88
C PHE A 20 14.63 20.52 -4.81
N MET A 21 14.15 20.99 -3.65
CA MET A 21 13.43 20.13 -2.69
C MET A 21 12.10 19.76 -3.34
N LEU A 22 12.04 18.57 -3.94
CA LEU A 22 10.77 17.92 -4.24
C LEU A 22 10.04 17.72 -2.92
N PRO A 23 8.77 18.15 -2.79
CA PRO A 23 7.99 17.85 -1.60
C PRO A 23 7.89 16.32 -1.46
N PRO A 24 7.99 15.77 -0.24
CA PRO A 24 7.75 14.35 -0.02
C PRO A 24 6.32 14.05 -0.49
N ASP A 25 6.19 13.00 -1.29
CA ASP A 25 4.91 12.53 -1.81
C ASP A 25 4.01 12.18 -0.61
N ALA A 26 2.97 12.98 -0.34
CA ALA A 26 2.08 12.84 0.82
C ALA A 26 1.34 11.47 0.84
N SER A 27 1.49 10.69 -0.24
CA SER A 27 0.94 9.35 -0.42
C SER A 27 1.86 8.23 0.06
N SER A 28 3.05 8.52 0.57
CA SER A 28 4.12 7.54 0.78
C SER A 28 4.06 6.74 2.08
N GLN A 29 3.06 6.97 2.93
CA GLN A 29 2.91 6.25 4.20
C GLN A 29 1.46 5.84 4.44
N ALA A 30 1.30 4.61 4.99
CA ALA A 30 0.00 4.14 5.48
C ALA A 30 -0.49 5.02 6.63
N THR A 31 -1.82 5.16 6.75
CA THR A 31 -2.44 5.94 7.81
C THR A 31 -3.36 5.07 8.66
N LYS A 32 -3.69 5.55 9.86
CA LYS A 32 -4.65 4.85 10.72
C LYS A 32 -6.05 5.36 10.43
N PRO A 33 -7.05 4.45 10.29
CA PRO A 33 -8.44 4.84 10.17
C PRO A 33 -8.95 5.45 11.49
N SER A 34 -9.94 6.30 11.40
CA SER A 34 -10.72 6.73 12.56
C SER A 34 -11.71 5.63 12.98
N ALA A 35 -12.23 5.71 14.20
CA ALA A 35 -13.26 4.77 14.68
C ALA A 35 -14.57 4.81 13.87
N LYS A 36 -14.76 5.82 13.01
CA LYS A 36 -15.96 5.99 12.17
C LYS A 36 -15.78 5.49 10.74
N ASP A 37 -14.54 5.17 10.35
CA ASP A 37 -14.26 4.71 8.99
C ASP A 37 -14.83 3.31 8.77
N LYS A 38 -15.52 3.17 7.65
CA LYS A 38 -16.15 1.92 7.25
C LYS A 38 -15.53 1.38 5.98
N CYS A 39 -15.43 0.07 5.90
CA CYS A 39 -15.12 -0.63 4.67
C CYS A 39 -16.18 -0.28 3.61
N PRO A 40 -15.83 0.26 2.45
CA PRO A 40 -16.81 0.64 1.41
C PRO A 40 -17.47 -0.57 0.75
N VAL A 41 -16.91 -1.78 0.94
CA VAL A 41 -17.42 -3.02 0.34
C VAL A 41 -18.46 -3.68 1.24
N CYS A 42 -18.14 -3.92 2.52
CA CYS A 42 -19.00 -4.66 3.46
C CYS A 42 -19.67 -3.78 4.53
N GLY A 43 -19.21 -2.53 4.72
CA GLY A 43 -19.78 -1.58 5.69
C GLY A 43 -19.31 -1.76 7.14
N MET A 44 -18.38 -2.67 7.43
CA MET A 44 -17.83 -2.89 8.78
C MET A 44 -16.95 -1.73 9.22
N PHE A 45 -16.88 -1.44 10.51
CA PHE A 45 -15.97 -0.46 11.08
C PHE A 45 -14.55 -1.03 11.11
N VAL A 46 -13.68 -0.50 10.26
CA VAL A 46 -12.35 -1.08 9.98
C VAL A 46 -11.39 -0.98 11.17
N ALA A 47 -11.56 0.01 12.04
CA ALA A 47 -10.71 0.19 13.21
C ALA A 47 -10.82 -0.95 14.24
N GLU A 48 -11.86 -1.77 14.15
CA GLU A 48 -12.07 -2.95 15.01
C GLU A 48 -11.20 -4.15 14.59
N TYR A 49 -10.62 -4.10 13.38
CA TYR A 49 -9.86 -5.21 12.81
C TYR A 49 -8.42 -4.82 12.41
N PRO A 50 -7.61 -4.31 13.34
CA PRO A 50 -6.29 -3.76 13.03
C PRO A 50 -5.32 -4.80 12.44
N ALA A 51 -5.49 -6.10 12.77
CA ALA A 51 -4.66 -7.18 12.24
C ALA A 51 -4.94 -7.50 10.77
N PHE A 52 -6.07 -7.07 10.22
CA PHE A 52 -6.47 -7.29 8.83
C PHE A 52 -6.57 -5.99 8.04
N LEU A 53 -6.32 -4.85 8.68
CA LEU A 53 -6.47 -3.54 8.06
C LEU A 53 -5.75 -3.47 6.71
N ALA A 54 -6.46 -3.00 5.69
CA ALA A 54 -5.89 -2.65 4.41
C ALA A 54 -6.32 -1.23 4.00
N GLU A 55 -5.53 -0.58 3.15
CA GLU A 55 -5.73 0.81 2.73
C GLU A 55 -5.39 0.98 1.25
N ILE A 56 -6.22 1.73 0.54
CA ILE A 56 -5.92 2.28 -0.78
C ILE A 56 -5.82 3.79 -0.67
N ALA A 57 -4.66 4.33 -1.02
CA ALA A 57 -4.40 5.77 -1.09
C ALA A 57 -4.43 6.25 -2.54
N TYR A 58 -5.17 7.34 -2.79
CA TYR A 58 -5.29 7.96 -4.10
C TYR A 58 -4.36 9.18 -4.24
N LYS A 59 -4.03 9.53 -5.49
CA LYS A 59 -3.15 10.66 -5.85
C LYS A 59 -3.68 12.01 -5.37
N ASP A 60 -5.00 12.14 -5.18
CA ASP A 60 -5.67 13.35 -4.68
C ASP A 60 -5.74 13.42 -3.15
N GLY A 61 -5.13 12.44 -2.44
CA GLY A 61 -5.10 12.36 -0.99
C GLY A 61 -6.30 11.61 -0.37
N PHE A 62 -7.31 11.21 -1.17
CA PHE A 62 -8.39 10.37 -0.67
C PHE A 62 -7.86 9.00 -0.25
N ARG A 63 -8.43 8.44 0.82
CA ARG A 63 -8.08 7.12 1.35
C ARG A 63 -9.32 6.29 1.59
N ALA A 64 -9.26 5.01 1.18
CA ALA A 64 -10.27 4.02 1.47
C ALA A 64 -9.64 2.93 2.36
N TYR A 65 -10.33 2.58 3.43
CA TYR A 65 -9.90 1.57 4.40
C TYR A 65 -10.79 0.34 4.32
N PHE A 66 -10.19 -0.81 4.58
CA PHE A 66 -10.85 -2.12 4.47
C PHE A 66 -10.55 -2.97 5.70
N ASP A 67 -11.49 -3.77 6.10
CA ASP A 67 -11.38 -4.73 7.20
C ASP A 67 -10.61 -6.01 6.81
N GLY A 68 -10.22 -6.13 5.52
CA GLY A 68 -9.37 -7.20 5.01
C GLY A 68 -8.90 -6.99 3.58
N PRO A 69 -7.79 -7.66 3.18
CA PRO A 69 -7.29 -7.63 1.81
C PRO A 69 -8.29 -8.12 0.76
N LYS A 70 -9.17 -9.07 1.08
CA LYS A 70 -10.23 -9.54 0.17
C LYS A 70 -11.09 -8.39 -0.33
N ASP A 71 -11.63 -7.59 0.60
CA ASP A 71 -12.46 -6.45 0.25
C ASP A 71 -11.67 -5.31 -0.39
N MET A 72 -10.41 -5.11 0.02
CA MET A 72 -9.50 -4.19 -0.65
C MET A 72 -9.31 -4.57 -2.12
N PHE A 73 -9.12 -5.84 -2.46
CA PHE A 73 -8.97 -6.28 -3.85
C PHE A 73 -10.27 -6.15 -4.64
N ARG A 74 -11.44 -6.45 -4.06
CA ARG A 74 -12.73 -6.18 -4.70
C ARG A 74 -12.86 -4.72 -5.11
N TYR A 75 -12.56 -3.84 -4.17
CA TYR A 75 -12.54 -2.42 -4.44
C TYR A 75 -11.51 -2.02 -5.50
N TYR A 76 -10.30 -2.58 -5.43
CA TYR A 76 -9.21 -2.28 -6.37
C TYR A 76 -9.60 -2.57 -7.83
N PHE A 77 -10.34 -3.65 -8.06
CA PHE A 77 -10.80 -4.03 -9.41
C PHE A 77 -12.01 -3.20 -9.88
N GLU A 78 -12.89 -2.79 -8.97
CA GLU A 78 -14.14 -2.10 -9.30
C GLU A 78 -14.33 -0.82 -8.44
N PRO A 79 -13.37 0.13 -8.40
CA PRO A 79 -13.46 1.25 -7.47
C PRO A 79 -14.66 2.17 -7.71
N ASP A 80 -15.09 2.34 -8.97
CA ASP A 80 -16.25 3.16 -9.35
C ASP A 80 -17.57 2.62 -8.78
N LYS A 81 -17.67 1.31 -8.59
CA LYS A 81 -18.84 0.64 -7.99
C LYS A 81 -19.08 1.07 -6.52
N TYR A 82 -18.01 1.29 -5.78
CA TYR A 82 -18.04 1.60 -4.35
C TYR A 82 -17.89 3.09 -4.06
N HIS A 83 -17.12 3.79 -4.89
CA HIS A 83 -16.95 5.24 -4.86
C HIS A 83 -17.04 5.80 -6.29
N PRO A 84 -18.23 6.27 -6.71
CA PRO A 84 -18.45 6.79 -8.05
C PRO A 84 -17.40 7.84 -8.47
N GLY A 85 -16.86 7.67 -9.67
CA GLY A 85 -15.81 8.52 -10.24
C GLY A 85 -14.37 8.09 -9.91
N ARG A 86 -14.15 7.13 -9.00
CA ARG A 86 -12.81 6.60 -8.69
C ARG A 86 -12.34 5.61 -9.74
N LYS A 87 -11.03 5.66 -10.07
CA LYS A 87 -10.41 4.77 -11.05
C LYS A 87 -9.16 4.13 -10.47
N THR A 88 -8.88 2.89 -10.85
CA THR A 88 -7.66 2.17 -10.45
C THR A 88 -6.40 2.91 -10.89
N ALA A 89 -6.42 3.62 -12.04
CA ALA A 89 -5.31 4.42 -12.53
C ALA A 89 -4.93 5.62 -11.63
N ASP A 90 -5.83 6.05 -10.74
CA ASP A 90 -5.62 7.17 -9.82
C ASP A 90 -5.11 6.69 -8.44
N ILE A 91 -4.96 5.38 -8.25
CA ILE A 91 -4.39 4.81 -7.04
C ILE A 91 -2.89 5.11 -6.98
N ALA A 92 -2.45 5.73 -5.90
CA ALA A 92 -1.06 6.05 -5.64
C ALA A 92 -0.35 4.89 -4.90
N ALA A 93 -0.99 4.34 -3.87
CA ALA A 93 -0.42 3.27 -3.05
C ALA A 93 -1.51 2.32 -2.52
N VAL A 94 -1.08 1.11 -2.19
CA VAL A 94 -1.88 0.08 -1.53
C VAL A 94 -1.10 -0.41 -0.32
N TYR A 95 -1.73 -0.48 0.84
CA TYR A 95 -1.13 -0.97 2.08
C TYR A 95 -1.97 -2.11 2.65
N VAL A 96 -1.28 -3.05 3.28
CA VAL A 96 -1.89 -4.20 3.97
C VAL A 96 -1.14 -4.47 5.28
N THR A 97 -1.80 -5.06 6.25
CA THR A 97 -1.17 -5.48 7.50
C THR A 97 -0.47 -6.81 7.30
N ASP A 98 0.86 -6.87 7.50
CA ASP A 98 1.62 -8.12 7.47
C ASP A 98 1.22 -9.02 8.64
N TYR A 99 0.97 -10.29 8.35
CA TYR A 99 0.47 -11.27 9.33
C TYR A 99 1.36 -11.43 10.57
N TYR A 100 2.68 -11.43 10.39
CA TYR A 100 3.61 -11.67 11.49
C TYR A 100 4.01 -10.42 12.26
N SER A 101 4.27 -9.32 11.57
CA SER A 101 4.71 -8.08 12.21
C SER A 101 3.57 -7.20 12.70
N LEU A 102 2.37 -7.38 12.18
CA LEU A 102 1.20 -6.52 12.37
C LEU A 102 1.44 -5.05 11.95
N GLU A 103 2.41 -4.84 11.06
CA GLU A 103 2.72 -3.53 10.51
C GLU A 103 2.04 -3.35 9.15
N MET A 104 1.62 -2.12 8.86
CA MET A 104 1.13 -1.73 7.54
C MET A 104 2.31 -1.58 6.58
N ILE A 105 2.32 -2.36 5.50
CA ILE A 105 3.38 -2.44 4.51
C ILE A 105 2.84 -2.28 3.09
N ASP A 106 3.72 -2.02 2.11
CA ASP A 106 3.32 -1.91 0.69
C ASP A 106 2.72 -3.22 0.18
N GLY A 107 1.41 -3.21 -0.06
CA GLY A 107 0.66 -4.37 -0.53
C GLY A 107 1.10 -4.90 -1.90
N LYS A 108 1.78 -4.09 -2.71
CA LYS A 108 2.30 -4.53 -4.02
C LYS A 108 3.59 -5.33 -3.92
N GLN A 109 4.26 -5.31 -2.75
CA GLN A 109 5.56 -5.96 -2.54
C GLN A 109 5.48 -7.25 -1.72
N VAL A 110 4.29 -7.62 -1.22
CA VAL A 110 4.07 -8.79 -0.36
C VAL A 110 3.61 -10.02 -1.14
N PHE A 111 3.52 -11.12 -0.42
CA PHE A 111 2.86 -12.35 -0.85
C PHE A 111 1.50 -12.45 -0.19
N TYR A 112 0.54 -13.02 -0.90
CA TYR A 112 -0.80 -13.28 -0.42
C TYR A 112 -1.03 -14.78 -0.38
N VAL A 113 -1.34 -15.33 0.79
CA VAL A 113 -1.73 -16.74 0.92
C VAL A 113 -3.23 -16.85 0.87
N SER A 114 -3.74 -17.66 -0.06
CA SER A 114 -5.16 -17.96 -0.24
C SER A 114 -5.48 -19.36 0.26
N GLY A 115 -6.70 -19.54 0.78
CA GLY A 115 -7.25 -20.84 1.16
C GLY A 115 -6.65 -21.43 2.44
N SER A 116 -6.10 -20.60 3.31
CA SER A 116 -5.64 -20.98 4.66
C SER A 116 -6.81 -21.18 5.62
N ASP A 117 -6.53 -21.76 6.79
CA ASP A 117 -7.51 -21.87 7.90
C ASP A 117 -7.58 -20.62 8.78
N VAL A 118 -6.80 -19.58 8.46
CA VAL A 118 -6.88 -18.27 9.11
C VAL A 118 -8.02 -17.48 8.47
N MET A 119 -9.03 -17.15 9.27
CA MET A 119 -10.20 -16.40 8.84
C MET A 119 -10.06 -14.92 9.15
N GLY A 120 -10.40 -14.08 8.18
CA GLY A 120 -10.57 -12.65 8.37
C GLY A 120 -11.95 -12.30 8.93
N PRO A 121 -12.25 -10.99 9.08
CA PRO A 121 -13.55 -10.52 9.58
C PRO A 121 -14.74 -11.02 8.75
N MET A 122 -14.54 -11.19 7.45
CA MET A 122 -15.54 -11.67 6.50
C MET A 122 -15.30 -13.13 6.03
N GLY A 123 -14.73 -13.99 6.89
CA GLY A 123 -14.47 -15.40 6.58
C GLY A 123 -13.15 -15.62 5.86
N ASN A 124 -13.14 -16.43 4.76
CA ASN A 124 -11.90 -16.68 4.02
C ASN A 124 -11.25 -15.39 3.57
N GLU A 125 -9.90 -15.36 3.62
CA GLU A 125 -9.14 -14.14 3.39
C GLU A 125 -7.88 -14.40 2.54
N LEU A 126 -7.31 -13.32 2.00
CA LEU A 126 -5.98 -13.28 1.42
C LEU A 126 -5.00 -12.79 2.48
N ILE A 127 -4.19 -13.67 3.03
CA ILE A 127 -3.30 -13.34 4.15
C ILE A 127 -1.98 -12.76 3.65
N PRO A 128 -1.67 -11.47 3.95
CA PRO A 128 -0.44 -10.84 3.50
C PRO A 128 0.75 -11.29 4.35
N VAL A 129 1.83 -11.67 3.69
CA VAL A 129 3.11 -12.01 4.34
C VAL A 129 4.24 -11.33 3.59
N SER A 130 5.07 -10.57 4.29
CA SER A 130 6.11 -9.71 3.70
C SER A 130 7.21 -10.49 2.98
N ARG A 131 7.61 -11.68 3.48
CA ARG A 131 8.74 -12.45 2.97
C ARG A 131 8.32 -13.82 2.47
N GLU A 132 8.84 -14.21 1.31
CA GLU A 132 8.51 -15.49 0.70
C GLU A 132 8.77 -16.72 1.61
N PRO A 133 9.93 -16.85 2.30
CA PRO A 133 10.14 -17.99 3.20
C PRO A 133 9.07 -18.08 4.29
N GLN A 134 8.68 -16.96 4.88
CA GLN A 134 7.62 -16.90 5.90
C GLN A 134 6.25 -17.23 5.31
N ALA A 135 5.96 -16.77 4.08
CA ALA A 135 4.71 -17.09 3.40
C ALA A 135 4.60 -18.60 3.08
N ARG A 136 5.70 -19.27 2.72
CA ARG A 136 5.75 -20.71 2.52
C ARG A 136 5.55 -21.47 3.84
N THR A 137 6.21 -21.05 4.91
CA THR A 137 5.97 -21.60 6.26
C THR A 137 4.52 -21.42 6.68
N PHE A 138 3.95 -20.21 6.48
CA PHE A 138 2.55 -19.94 6.76
C PHE A 138 1.62 -20.90 5.98
N MET A 139 1.88 -21.15 4.70
CA MET A 139 1.10 -22.11 3.90
C MET A 139 1.12 -23.52 4.48
N GLU A 140 2.28 -23.98 4.95
CA GLU A 140 2.44 -25.31 5.57
C GLU A 140 1.67 -25.38 6.90
N ASP A 141 1.86 -24.38 7.76
CA ASP A 141 1.25 -24.34 9.11
C ASP A 141 -0.26 -24.15 9.07
N HIS A 142 -0.76 -23.35 8.11
CA HIS A 142 -2.16 -22.92 8.01
C HIS A 142 -2.91 -23.51 6.79
N LYS A 143 -2.39 -24.58 6.18
CA LYS A 143 -3.05 -25.30 5.08
C LYS A 143 -3.36 -24.42 3.86
N GLY A 144 -2.53 -23.39 3.62
CA GLY A 144 -2.70 -22.47 2.48
C GLY A 144 -2.67 -23.22 1.15
N LYS A 145 -3.51 -22.83 0.20
CA LYS A 145 -3.67 -23.51 -1.09
C LYS A 145 -2.90 -22.83 -2.21
N ALA A 146 -2.77 -21.52 -2.18
CA ALA A 146 -2.05 -20.77 -3.19
C ALA A 146 -1.23 -19.63 -2.58
N LEU A 147 -0.03 -19.40 -3.16
CA LEU A 147 0.85 -18.28 -2.86
C LEU A 147 0.86 -17.35 -4.07
N LEU A 148 0.41 -16.12 -3.90
CA LEU A 148 0.17 -15.16 -4.96
C LEU A 148 0.97 -13.89 -4.73
N ARG A 149 1.39 -13.24 -5.81
CA ARG A 149 1.81 -11.84 -5.83
C ARG A 149 0.59 -10.94 -6.08
N PHE A 150 0.72 -9.66 -5.82
CA PHE A 150 -0.35 -8.68 -6.02
C PHE A 150 -0.97 -8.76 -7.43
N ASN A 151 -0.14 -8.86 -8.45
CA ASN A 151 -0.57 -8.93 -9.86
C ASN A 151 -1.13 -10.29 -10.29
N GLU A 152 -1.03 -11.31 -9.45
CA GLU A 152 -1.59 -12.64 -9.69
C GLU A 152 -2.97 -12.82 -9.03
N VAL A 153 -3.35 -11.90 -8.12
CA VAL A 153 -4.70 -11.86 -7.57
C VAL A 153 -5.66 -11.37 -8.66
N THR A 154 -6.73 -12.11 -8.89
CA THR A 154 -7.79 -11.77 -9.85
C THR A 154 -9.13 -11.63 -9.14
N LEU A 155 -10.09 -10.96 -9.78
CA LEU A 155 -11.45 -10.85 -9.23
C LEU A 155 -12.10 -12.22 -9.06
N GLU A 156 -11.79 -13.20 -9.92
CA GLU A 156 -12.26 -14.59 -9.81
C GLU A 156 -11.74 -15.24 -8.52
N ILE A 157 -10.43 -15.11 -8.23
CA ILE A 157 -9.85 -15.62 -6.97
C ILE A 157 -10.53 -14.96 -5.77
N VAL A 158 -10.69 -13.64 -5.78
CA VAL A 158 -11.34 -12.91 -4.67
C VAL A 158 -12.77 -13.37 -4.46
N ASN A 159 -13.55 -13.56 -5.53
CA ASN A 159 -14.93 -14.04 -5.45
C ASN A 159 -15.03 -15.50 -4.98
N SER A 160 -14.01 -16.32 -5.20
CA SER A 160 -13.98 -17.71 -4.74
C SER A 160 -13.78 -17.86 -3.22
N LEU A 161 -13.50 -16.75 -2.53
CA LEU A 161 -13.32 -16.70 -1.07
C LEU A 161 -14.64 -16.47 -0.29
N ASP A 162 -15.75 -16.28 -0.99
CA ASP A 162 -17.11 -16.13 -0.38
C ASP A 162 -17.73 -17.42 0.13
#